data_68d54a4dae837848f3deea3d45591004
#
_entry.id   68d54a4dae837848f3deea3d45591004
#
_cell.length_a   1.000
_cell.length_b   1.000
_cell.length_c   1.000
_cell.angle_alpha   90.00
_cell.angle_beta   90.00
_cell.angle_gamma   90.00
#
_symmetry.space_group_name_H-M   'P 1'
#
loop_
_entity.id
_entity.type
_entity.pdbx_description
1 polymer ?
#
loop_
_entity_poly.entity_id
_entity_poly.type
_entity_poly.pdbx_seq_one_letter_code
_entity_poly.pdbx_strand_id
1 'polypeptide(L)'
;MNIKTLVFSTTIAGTLLLGACNNMEDKKDEKSETKTEMKDNQKSTDNAKVEKEGTFKSENKEKVEGKAMIKDGKLMLTDYSSSKGPDLHVYLTKGNKIKEGEKIDAVKHDEASQTFDLKDIDAEQYDTVTIYCDKAHVIFGSAKLK
;
A
#
# COMPACT_ATOMS: atom_id res chain seq x y z
N MET A 1 12.22 -19.51 39.63
CA MET A 1 11.50 -20.79 39.80
C MET A 1 10.87 -21.18 38.48
N ASN A 2 11.58 -22.02 37.75
CA ASN A 2 11.19 -23.12 36.85
C ASN A 2 10.16 -22.81 35.72
N ILE A 3 10.64 -22.51 34.53
CA ILE A 3 11.05 -23.40 33.42
C ILE A 3 10.14 -24.64 33.27
N LYS A 4 9.37 -24.68 32.19
CA LYS A 4 9.15 -25.94 31.47
C LYS A 4 9.05 -25.67 29.97
N THR A 5 10.14 -25.93 29.32
CA THR A 5 10.34 -26.23 27.90
C THR A 5 9.43 -27.38 27.50
N LEU A 6 8.68 -27.21 26.43
CA LEU A 6 8.02 -28.31 25.72
C LEU A 6 8.37 -28.22 24.25
N VAL A 7 9.32 -29.06 23.89
CA VAL A 7 9.74 -29.36 22.53
C VAL A 7 8.73 -30.35 21.96
N PHE A 8 8.03 -29.99 20.89
CA PHE A 8 7.36 -30.96 20.04
C PHE A 8 7.98 -30.95 18.64
N SER A 9 8.83 -31.94 18.47
CA SER A 9 9.32 -32.38 17.18
C SER A 9 8.24 -33.28 16.55
N THR A 10 7.74 -32.95 15.40
CA THR A 10 7.04 -33.89 14.52
C THR A 10 7.50 -33.73 13.09
N THR A 11 8.39 -34.62 12.75
CA THR A 11 8.79 -34.98 11.39
C THR A 11 7.65 -35.68 10.69
N ILE A 12 7.21 -35.20 9.53
CA ILE A 12 6.44 -36.00 8.59
C ILE A 12 7.10 -35.89 7.22
N ALA A 13 7.68 -37.01 6.83
CA ALA A 13 8.24 -37.28 5.52
C ALA A 13 7.17 -37.85 4.56
N GLY A 14 7.35 -37.58 3.28
CA GLY A 14 6.81 -38.39 2.17
C GLY A 14 5.50 -37.84 1.62
N THR A 15 5.30 -37.69 0.34
CA THR A 15 5.55 -38.56 -0.79
C THR A 15 5.41 -37.81 -2.10
N LEU A 16 6.33 -38.01 -2.99
CA LEU A 16 6.25 -37.74 -4.42
C LEU A 16 5.16 -38.61 -5.06
N LEU A 17 4.29 -38.00 -5.84
CA LEU A 17 3.56 -38.70 -6.88
C LEU A 17 3.66 -37.90 -8.18
N LEU A 18 4.56 -38.37 -9.02
CA LEU A 18 4.57 -38.15 -10.45
C LEU A 18 3.35 -38.85 -11.05
N GLY A 19 2.51 -38.09 -11.70
CA GLY A 19 1.42 -38.61 -12.51
C GLY A 19 1.40 -37.91 -13.85
N ALA A 20 2.23 -38.38 -14.75
CA ALA A 20 2.08 -38.09 -16.17
C ALA A 20 0.97 -39.01 -16.70
N CYS A 21 -0.03 -38.42 -17.31
CA CYS A 21 -0.86 -39.14 -18.30
C CYS A 21 -1.16 -38.20 -19.45
N ASN A 22 -0.47 -38.53 -20.50
CA ASN A 22 -0.70 -38.17 -21.89
C ASN A 22 -1.90 -39.00 -22.42
N ASN A 23 -2.79 -38.41 -23.15
CA ASN A 23 -3.39 -38.87 -24.41
C ASN A 23 -4.67 -38.07 -24.70
N MET A 24 -4.67 -37.25 -25.71
CA MET A 24 -4.99 -37.38 -27.13
C MET A 24 -6.43 -37.77 -27.48
N GLU A 25 -7.00 -36.94 -28.35
CA GLU A 25 -8.07 -37.07 -29.36
C GLU A 25 -9.50 -36.82 -28.91
N ASP A 26 -10.33 -36.09 -29.58
CA ASP A 26 -10.41 -35.45 -30.90
C ASP A 26 -11.75 -34.70 -31.01
N LYS A 27 -11.74 -33.60 -31.85
CA LYS A 27 -12.86 -33.02 -32.63
C LYS A 27 -13.99 -32.24 -31.90
N LYS A 28 -14.06 -30.99 -32.22
CA LYS A 28 -14.63 -30.24 -33.35
C LYS A 28 -15.67 -29.21 -32.96
N ASP A 29 -15.41 -27.95 -33.39
CA ASP A 29 -16.29 -26.85 -33.79
C ASP A 29 -17.15 -26.19 -32.68
N GLU A 30 -17.19 -24.86 -32.51
CA GLU A 30 -17.21 -23.74 -33.44
C GLU A 30 -17.05 -22.41 -32.69
N LYS A 31 -16.12 -21.59 -33.18
CA LYS A 31 -16.19 -20.16 -33.47
C LYS A 31 -16.95 -19.21 -32.54
N SER A 32 -16.20 -18.40 -31.77
CA SER A 32 -16.47 -16.98 -31.70
C SER A 32 -15.19 -16.21 -31.37
N GLU A 33 -14.68 -15.54 -32.38
CA GLU A 33 -13.64 -14.52 -32.28
C GLU A 33 -14.22 -13.31 -31.56
N THR A 34 -13.54 -12.84 -30.50
CA THR A 34 -13.49 -11.41 -30.21
C THR A 34 -12.08 -11.08 -29.78
N LYS A 35 -11.29 -10.74 -30.77
CA LYS A 35 -9.99 -10.15 -30.63
C LYS A 35 -10.19 -8.70 -30.24
N THR A 36 -10.00 -8.40 -28.97
CA THR A 36 -9.80 -7.03 -28.53
C THR A 36 -8.35 -6.87 -28.14
N GLU A 37 -7.55 -6.48 -29.13
CA GLU A 37 -6.24 -5.93 -28.88
C GLU A 37 -6.41 -4.57 -28.19
N MET A 38 -6.32 -4.54 -26.89
CA MET A 38 -5.98 -3.31 -26.20
C MET A 38 -4.47 -3.17 -26.24
N LYS A 39 -4.05 -2.26 -27.09
CA LYS A 39 -2.69 -1.78 -27.21
C LYS A 39 -2.34 -1.06 -25.93
N ASP A 40 -1.72 -1.79 -25.01
CA ASP A 40 -1.13 -1.26 -23.81
C ASP A 40 0.06 -0.40 -24.21
N ASN A 41 -0.14 0.91 -24.12
CA ASN A 41 0.92 1.87 -24.27
C ASN A 41 1.60 2.03 -22.91
N GLN A 42 2.33 0.99 -22.53
CA GLN A 42 3.12 0.94 -21.31
C GLN A 42 4.30 1.90 -21.44
N LYS A 43 4.08 3.14 -21.09
CA LYS A 43 5.16 4.04 -20.72
C LYS A 43 5.63 3.61 -19.32
N SER A 44 6.52 2.64 -19.31
CA SER A 44 7.29 2.27 -18.14
C SER A 44 8.14 3.47 -17.72
N THR A 45 7.63 4.28 -16.81
CA THR A 45 8.49 5.00 -15.92
C THR A 45 9.04 3.95 -14.97
N ASP A 46 10.34 3.68 -15.04
CA ASP A 46 11.07 2.94 -14.03
C ASP A 46 10.84 3.65 -12.68
N ASN A 47 9.78 3.25 -11.97
CA ASN A 47 9.65 3.54 -10.56
C ASN A 47 10.69 2.67 -9.87
N ALA A 48 11.89 3.21 -9.74
CA ALA A 48 12.91 2.67 -8.88
C ALA A 48 12.23 2.31 -7.54
N LYS A 49 12.56 1.15 -7.04
CA LYS A 49 12.01 0.55 -5.84
C LYS A 49 12.28 1.45 -4.63
N VAL A 50 11.50 2.51 -4.52
CA VAL A 50 11.55 3.43 -3.38
C VAL A 50 10.90 2.70 -2.22
N GLU A 51 11.66 2.45 -1.18
CA GLU A 51 11.16 1.94 0.08
C GLU A 51 11.47 2.98 1.16
N LYS A 52 10.45 3.65 1.65
CA LYS A 52 10.55 4.66 2.70
C LYS A 52 9.47 4.41 3.74
N GLU A 53 9.79 4.60 5.00
CA GLU A 53 8.81 4.48 6.08
C GLU A 53 8.89 5.66 7.06
N GLY A 54 7.79 5.92 7.75
CA GLY A 54 7.71 6.92 8.79
C GLY A 54 6.60 6.61 9.79
N THR A 55 6.74 7.12 11.00
CA THR A 55 5.71 7.02 12.04
C THR A 55 5.00 8.37 12.17
N PHE A 56 3.68 8.32 12.22
CA PHE A 56 2.86 9.52 12.40
C PHE A 56 3.10 10.20 13.74
N LYS A 57 3.11 11.51 13.70
CA LYS A 57 3.07 12.40 14.85
C LYS A 57 1.85 13.30 14.74
N SER A 58 1.11 13.42 15.81
CA SER A 58 -0.06 14.29 15.92
C SER A 58 0.33 15.75 15.87
N GLU A 59 -0.51 16.58 15.25
CA GLU A 59 -0.29 18.02 15.12
C GLU A 59 -1.60 18.80 15.41
N ASN A 60 -1.48 20.07 15.74
CA ASN A 60 -2.61 21.02 15.91
C ASN A 60 -3.72 20.53 16.87
N LYS A 61 -3.37 19.80 17.92
CA LYS A 61 -4.31 19.19 18.91
C LYS A 61 -5.16 18.07 18.34
N GLU A 62 -4.96 17.69 17.10
CA GLU A 62 -5.56 16.52 16.49
C GLU A 62 -4.74 15.27 16.84
N LYS A 63 -5.35 14.09 16.72
CA LYS A 63 -4.64 12.83 16.91
C LYS A 63 -4.45 12.14 15.58
N VAL A 64 -3.24 11.67 15.33
CA VAL A 64 -2.92 10.73 14.27
C VAL A 64 -1.87 9.75 14.79
N GLU A 65 -2.12 8.48 14.63
CA GLU A 65 -1.24 7.40 15.04
C GLU A 65 -1.02 6.43 13.87
N GLY A 66 -0.02 5.57 13.98
CA GLY A 66 0.32 4.56 12.99
C GLY A 66 1.57 4.85 12.21
N LYS A 67 1.74 4.13 11.11
CA LYS A 67 2.91 4.22 10.23
C LYS A 67 2.48 4.44 8.80
N ALA A 68 3.33 5.11 8.05
CA ALA A 68 3.24 5.23 6.61
C ALA A 68 4.45 4.55 5.96
N MET A 69 4.23 3.78 4.91
CA MET A 69 5.27 3.15 4.12
C MET A 69 5.01 3.38 2.64
N ILE A 70 6.05 3.75 1.90
CA ILE A 70 6.02 3.78 0.44
C ILE A 70 6.84 2.61 -0.07
N LYS A 71 6.21 1.75 -0.86
CA LYS A 71 6.85 0.58 -1.46
C LYS A 71 6.14 0.17 -2.74
N ASP A 72 6.91 -0.19 -3.76
CA ASP A 72 6.42 -0.70 -5.04
C ASP A 72 5.33 0.20 -5.67
N GLY A 73 5.53 1.53 -5.63
CA GLY A 73 4.60 2.50 -6.17
C GLY A 73 3.29 2.66 -5.40
N LYS A 74 3.26 2.24 -4.15
CA LYS A 74 2.10 2.33 -3.25
C LYS A 74 2.46 3.02 -1.94
N LEU A 75 1.52 3.79 -1.44
CA LEU A 75 1.54 4.30 -0.07
C LEU A 75 0.63 3.41 0.78
N MET A 76 1.17 2.85 1.83
CA MET A 76 0.45 2.01 2.81
C MET A 76 0.44 2.68 4.17
N LEU A 77 -0.73 2.74 4.78
CA LEU A 77 -0.91 3.12 6.19
C LEU A 77 -1.18 1.85 6.99
N THR A 78 -0.49 1.69 8.12
CA THR A 78 -0.65 0.56 9.03
C THR A 78 -0.79 1.03 10.47
N ASP A 79 -1.57 0.30 11.27
CA ASP A 79 -1.93 0.67 12.65
C ASP A 79 -2.47 2.11 12.73
N TYR A 80 -3.12 2.55 11.65
CA TYR A 80 -3.56 3.92 11.49
C TYR A 80 -4.85 4.21 12.26
N SER A 81 -4.87 5.34 12.91
CA SER A 81 -6.07 5.97 13.44
C SER A 81 -5.90 7.48 13.48
N SER A 82 -6.99 8.21 13.37
CA SER A 82 -6.95 9.66 13.51
C SER A 82 -8.21 10.23 14.18
N SER A 83 -8.12 11.47 14.65
CA SER A 83 -9.31 12.26 14.98
C SER A 83 -10.23 12.31 13.76
N LYS A 84 -11.53 12.40 14.02
CA LYS A 84 -12.53 12.54 12.96
C LYS A 84 -12.51 13.95 12.38
N GLY A 85 -12.37 14.03 11.07
CA GLY A 85 -12.43 15.29 10.34
C GLY A 85 -13.48 15.25 9.22
N PRO A 86 -14.02 16.42 8.81
CA PRO A 86 -15.07 16.49 7.79
C PRO A 86 -14.60 16.17 6.36
N ASP A 87 -13.28 16.22 6.11
CA ASP A 87 -12.71 16.04 4.77
C ASP A 87 -11.22 15.72 4.84
N LEU A 88 -10.90 14.52 5.33
CA LEU A 88 -9.52 14.08 5.53
C LEU A 88 -8.94 13.45 4.27
N HIS A 89 -7.76 13.91 3.91
CA HIS A 89 -6.97 13.39 2.80
C HIS A 89 -5.52 13.12 3.20
N VAL A 90 -4.92 12.17 2.52
CA VAL A 90 -3.48 11.92 2.62
C VAL A 90 -2.75 12.65 1.49
N TYR A 91 -1.65 13.29 1.84
CA TYR A 91 -0.75 14.04 0.97
C TYR A 91 0.67 13.51 1.06
N LEU A 92 1.40 13.58 -0.04
CA LEU A 92 2.87 13.55 -0.03
C LEU A 92 3.37 14.98 -0.04
N THR A 93 4.22 15.35 0.90
CA THR A 93 4.68 16.73 1.07
C THR A 93 6.19 16.81 1.29
N LYS A 94 6.71 18.03 1.18
CA LYS A 94 8.07 18.40 1.60
C LYS A 94 7.96 19.13 2.94
N GLY A 95 8.16 18.40 4.05
CA GLY A 95 8.09 18.97 5.40
C GLY A 95 6.77 19.68 5.70
N ASN A 96 5.64 19.02 5.52
CA ASN A 96 4.28 19.56 5.82
C ASN A 96 3.82 20.75 4.97
N LYS A 97 4.48 21.04 3.88
CA LYS A 97 4.06 22.13 2.97
C LYS A 97 2.97 21.64 2.03
N ILE A 98 1.72 21.77 2.42
CA ILE A 98 0.55 21.29 1.65
C ILE A 98 0.48 21.88 0.24
N LYS A 99 0.84 23.17 0.07
CA LYS A 99 0.82 23.83 -1.26
C LYS A 99 1.87 23.32 -2.24
N GLU A 100 2.92 22.69 -1.74
CA GLU A 100 4.01 22.09 -2.51
C GLU A 100 3.89 20.54 -2.52
N GLY A 101 2.80 20.02 -2.01
CA GLY A 101 2.52 18.60 -1.90
C GLY A 101 1.57 18.08 -2.97
N GLU A 102 1.53 16.77 -3.09
CA GLU A 102 0.60 16.06 -3.97
C GLU A 102 -0.50 15.40 -3.13
N LYS A 103 -1.73 15.71 -3.46
CA LYS A 103 -2.91 15.07 -2.86
C LYS A 103 -3.09 13.68 -3.44
N ILE A 104 -3.13 12.68 -2.59
CA ILE A 104 -3.24 11.29 -3.01
C ILE A 104 -4.71 10.85 -3.07
N ASP A 105 -5.35 10.73 -1.91
CA ASP A 105 -6.75 10.29 -1.82
C ASP A 105 -7.34 10.61 -0.44
N ALA A 106 -8.66 10.38 -0.31
CA ALA A 106 -9.35 10.47 0.96
C ALA A 106 -8.89 9.37 1.91
N VAL A 107 -8.69 9.72 3.19
CA VAL A 107 -8.29 8.78 4.24
C VAL A 107 -9.43 8.58 5.24
N LYS A 108 -9.66 7.33 5.63
CA LYS A 108 -10.64 6.98 6.65
C LYS A 108 -9.99 7.03 8.03
N HIS A 109 -10.61 7.72 8.95
CA HIS A 109 -10.07 7.97 10.29
C HIS A 109 -9.99 6.75 11.21
N ASP A 110 -10.80 5.72 10.92
CA ASP A 110 -11.01 4.51 11.73
C ASP A 110 -10.64 3.20 11.01
N GLU A 111 -9.95 3.29 9.89
CA GLU A 111 -9.47 2.13 9.14
C GLU A 111 -7.95 1.97 9.32
N ALA A 112 -7.57 0.95 10.10
CA ALA A 112 -6.19 0.75 10.54
C ALA A 112 -5.21 0.40 9.41
N SER A 113 -5.70 -0.13 8.28
CA SER A 113 -4.87 -0.48 7.13
C SER A 113 -5.48 0.08 5.85
N GLN A 114 -4.76 0.97 5.19
CA GLN A 114 -5.19 1.60 3.95
C GLN A 114 -4.04 1.61 2.95
N THR A 115 -4.37 1.44 1.66
CA THR A 115 -3.36 1.42 0.59
C THR A 115 -3.82 2.33 -0.55
N PHE A 116 -2.90 3.14 -1.03
CA PHE A 116 -3.11 4.12 -2.10
C PHE A 116 -2.10 3.91 -3.22
N ASP A 117 -2.55 3.97 -4.46
CA ASP A 117 -1.68 3.86 -5.63
C ASP A 117 -1.02 5.22 -5.95
N LEU A 118 0.30 5.20 -6.15
CA LEU A 118 1.12 6.37 -6.50
C LEU A 118 1.50 6.37 -7.99
N LYS A 119 0.59 6.01 -8.87
CA LYS A 119 0.81 5.64 -10.29
C LYS A 119 1.76 6.57 -11.06
N ASP A 120 1.54 7.87 -10.99
CA ASP A 120 2.28 8.88 -11.76
C ASP A 120 3.02 9.87 -10.87
N ILE A 121 3.12 9.54 -9.57
CA ILE A 121 3.72 10.42 -8.58
C ILE A 121 5.15 9.96 -8.30
N ASP A 122 6.10 10.84 -8.52
CA ASP A 122 7.49 10.64 -8.12
C ASP A 122 7.64 10.82 -6.61
N ALA A 123 7.49 9.71 -5.90
CA ALA A 123 7.55 9.69 -4.44
C ALA A 123 8.94 10.04 -3.88
N GLU A 124 9.99 10.00 -4.70
CA GLU A 124 11.35 10.40 -4.27
C GLU A 124 11.45 11.87 -3.93
N GLN A 125 10.64 12.69 -4.57
CA GLN A 125 10.62 14.13 -4.35
C GLN A 125 10.05 14.55 -3.00
N TYR A 126 9.38 13.65 -2.29
CA TYR A 126 8.70 13.92 -1.04
C TYR A 126 9.37 13.21 0.13
N ASP A 127 9.34 13.85 1.29
CA ASP A 127 9.95 13.35 2.52
C ASP A 127 8.94 13.16 3.67
N THR A 128 7.68 13.46 3.43
CA THR A 128 6.66 13.46 4.48
C THR A 128 5.31 12.99 3.94
N VAL A 129 4.64 12.13 4.69
CA VAL A 129 3.21 11.81 4.49
C VAL A 129 2.42 12.67 5.47
N THR A 130 1.48 13.46 4.99
CA THR A 130 0.70 14.39 5.79
C THR A 130 -0.79 14.06 5.71
N ILE A 131 -1.44 13.99 6.86
CA ILE A 131 -2.90 13.89 6.97
C ILE A 131 -3.45 15.30 7.15
N TYR A 132 -4.24 15.73 6.19
CA TYR A 132 -4.76 17.09 6.11
C TYR A 132 -6.28 17.10 5.94
N CYS A 133 -6.93 18.02 6.62
CA CYS A 133 -8.35 18.28 6.45
C CYS A 133 -8.55 19.47 5.51
N ASP A 134 -9.04 19.21 4.30
CA ASP A 134 -9.21 20.26 3.29
C ASP A 134 -10.27 21.29 3.68
N LYS A 135 -11.35 20.89 4.34
CA LYS A 135 -12.39 21.82 4.79
C LYS A 135 -11.98 22.66 5.99
N ALA A 136 -11.23 22.10 6.91
CA ALA A 136 -10.78 22.83 8.10
C ALA A 136 -9.47 23.57 7.88
N HIS A 137 -8.75 23.27 6.81
CA HIS A 137 -7.41 23.78 6.50
C HIS A 137 -6.39 23.51 7.62
N VAL A 138 -6.45 22.29 8.19
CA VAL A 138 -5.63 21.89 9.34
C VAL A 138 -4.89 20.59 9.05
N ILE A 139 -3.60 20.57 9.38
CA ILE A 139 -2.81 19.34 9.43
C ILE A 139 -3.15 18.59 10.70
N PHE A 140 -3.59 17.35 10.59
CA PHE A 140 -3.90 16.47 11.72
C PHE A 140 -2.64 15.77 12.25
N GLY A 141 -1.75 15.41 11.35
CA GLY A 141 -0.49 14.80 11.70
C GLY A 141 0.37 14.49 10.47
N SER A 142 1.61 14.15 10.71
CA SER A 142 2.57 13.84 9.66
C SER A 142 3.53 12.71 10.03
N ALA A 143 4.01 11.98 9.03
CA ALA A 143 5.02 10.95 9.15
C ALA A 143 6.20 11.31 8.26
N LYS A 144 7.35 11.62 8.87
CA LYS A 144 8.58 11.89 8.13
C LYS A 144 9.17 10.57 7.64
N LEU A 145 9.33 10.47 6.34
CA LEU A 145 9.86 9.30 5.66
C LEU A 145 11.40 9.25 5.75
N LYS A 146 11.94 8.05 5.91
CA LYS A 146 13.37 7.76 5.94
C LYS A 146 13.68 6.56 5.06
#